data_bca88db519a3a6bfedfd5a4d51c2d401
#
_entry.id   bca88db519a3a6bfedfd5a4d51c2d401
#
_cell.length_a   1.000
_cell.length_b   1.000
_cell.length_c   1.000
_cell.angle_alpha   90.00
_cell.angle_beta   90.00
_cell.angle_gamma   90.00
#
_symmetry.space_group_name_H-M   'P 1'
#
loop_
_entity.id
_entity.type
_entity.pdbx_description
1 polymer ?
#
loop_
_entity_poly.entity_id
_entity_poly.type
_entity_poly.pdbx_seq_one_letter_code
_entity_poly.pdbx_strand_id
1 'polypeptide(L)'
;MDTAYSPEDLAFRDEVRGFFEEAYTPELQARLRSPEYKNAIEDWQRKLYDKGWVAPNWPAEYGGTGWTATQKYIYETERSLAGIPNVVPFGLVMVANVIMAYGTDEQKEYFLPRILKSEDWWCQGYSEPGSGSDLASLKTKAERDGDDFIINGAKIWTTYACLLYTSPSPRDKRQSRMPSSA
;
A
#
# COMPACT_ATOMS: atom_id res chain seq x y z
N MET A 1 -19.09 22.42 -22.58
CA MET A 1 -17.99 22.15 -21.65
C MET A 1 -16.80 21.77 -22.51
N ASP A 2 -15.75 22.56 -22.50
CA ASP A 2 -14.52 22.21 -23.23
C ASP A 2 -13.81 21.10 -22.46
N THR A 3 -13.57 19.97 -23.11
CA THR A 3 -12.92 18.78 -22.53
C THR A 3 -11.47 18.63 -23.02
N ALA A 4 -10.97 19.62 -23.75
CA ALA A 4 -9.58 19.62 -24.21
C ALA A 4 -8.62 19.87 -23.04
N TYR A 5 -7.51 19.15 -23.03
CA TYR A 5 -6.43 19.41 -22.08
C TYR A 5 -5.75 20.77 -22.37
N SER A 6 -5.36 21.46 -21.32
CA SER A 6 -4.51 22.65 -21.44
C SER A 6 -3.14 22.28 -21.98
N PRO A 7 -2.34 23.24 -22.50
CA PRO A 7 -0.95 22.99 -22.86
C PRO A 7 -0.11 22.45 -21.71
N GLU A 8 -0.38 22.88 -20.47
CA GLU A 8 0.29 22.40 -19.25
C GLU A 8 -0.10 20.93 -18.94
N ASP A 9 -1.38 20.59 -19.10
CA ASP A 9 -1.85 19.21 -18.91
C ASP A 9 -1.26 18.26 -19.96
N LEU A 10 -1.10 18.73 -21.21
CA LEU A 10 -0.44 17.97 -22.28
C LEU A 10 1.05 17.77 -21.98
N ALA A 11 1.75 18.78 -21.51
CA ALA A 11 3.15 18.69 -21.10
C ALA A 11 3.30 17.70 -19.92
N PHE A 12 2.43 17.77 -18.94
CA PHE A 12 2.40 16.82 -17.82
C PHE A 12 2.14 15.39 -18.29
N ARG A 13 1.20 15.19 -19.22
CA ARG A 13 0.94 13.87 -19.81
C ARG A 13 2.19 13.30 -20.47
N ASP A 14 2.91 14.11 -21.23
CA ASP A 14 4.10 13.68 -21.92
C ASP A 14 5.24 13.37 -20.93
N GLU A 15 5.34 14.11 -19.83
CA GLU A 15 6.24 13.80 -18.70
C GLU A 15 5.91 12.45 -18.07
N VAL A 16 4.60 12.18 -17.82
CA VAL A 16 4.15 10.90 -17.26
C VAL A 16 4.51 9.73 -18.16
N ARG A 17 4.27 9.86 -19.47
CA ARG A 17 4.63 8.84 -20.46
C ARG A 17 6.12 8.56 -20.47
N GLY A 18 6.92 9.61 -20.57
CA GLY A 18 8.39 9.48 -20.59
C GLY A 18 8.91 8.78 -19.34
N PHE A 19 8.41 9.15 -18.16
CA PHE A 19 8.77 8.48 -16.93
C PHE A 19 8.37 6.98 -16.92
N PHE A 20 7.17 6.66 -17.37
CA PHE A 20 6.73 5.26 -17.41
C PHE A 20 7.53 4.42 -18.42
N GLU A 21 7.84 4.96 -19.58
CA GLU A 21 8.68 4.29 -20.58
C GLU A 21 10.10 4.01 -20.05
N GLU A 22 10.69 4.94 -19.34
CA GLU A 22 12.02 4.79 -18.74
C GLU A 22 12.02 3.86 -17.52
N ALA A 23 11.07 4.03 -16.60
CA ALA A 23 11.09 3.39 -15.29
C ALA A 23 10.47 1.99 -15.28
N TYR A 24 9.43 1.74 -16.11
CA TYR A 24 8.70 0.48 -16.16
C TYR A 24 9.25 -0.44 -17.26
N THR A 25 10.47 -0.92 -17.06
CA THR A 25 11.23 -1.71 -18.04
C THR A 25 10.64 -3.11 -18.25
N PRO A 26 10.92 -3.76 -19.41
CA PRO A 26 10.54 -5.16 -19.65
C PRO A 26 11.06 -6.13 -18.58
N GLU A 27 12.23 -5.87 -18.02
CA GLU A 27 12.80 -6.65 -16.92
C GLU A 27 11.92 -6.55 -15.65
N LEU A 28 11.55 -5.33 -15.26
CA LEU A 28 10.65 -5.13 -14.11
C LEU A 28 9.29 -5.78 -14.34
N GLN A 29 8.74 -5.69 -15.56
CA GLN A 29 7.51 -6.37 -15.94
C GLN A 29 7.60 -7.89 -15.78
N ALA A 30 8.72 -8.48 -16.19
CA ALA A 30 8.95 -9.92 -16.04
C ALA A 30 9.03 -10.33 -14.55
N ARG A 31 9.75 -9.57 -13.74
CA ARG A 31 9.86 -9.80 -12.29
C ARG A 31 8.50 -9.67 -11.58
N LEU A 32 7.67 -8.72 -11.96
CA LEU A 32 6.31 -8.54 -11.42
C LEU A 32 5.37 -9.73 -11.73
N ARG A 33 5.71 -10.59 -12.69
CA ARG A 33 4.96 -11.80 -13.06
C ARG A 33 5.62 -13.09 -12.58
N SER A 34 6.64 -12.98 -11.75
CA SER A 34 7.46 -14.09 -11.25
C SER A 34 7.31 -14.26 -9.73
N PRO A 35 7.91 -15.28 -9.11
CA PRO A 35 8.01 -15.41 -7.67
C PRO A 35 8.69 -14.23 -6.96
N GLU A 36 9.41 -13.39 -7.69
CA GLU A 36 10.02 -12.15 -7.18
C GLU A 36 9.04 -10.97 -7.05
N TYR A 37 7.75 -11.20 -7.24
CA TYR A 37 6.72 -10.16 -7.24
C TYR A 37 6.86 -9.15 -6.09
N LYS A 38 7.10 -9.62 -4.85
CA LYS A 38 7.24 -8.75 -3.68
C LYS A 38 8.36 -7.75 -3.89
N ASN A 39 9.56 -8.22 -4.19
CA ASN A 39 10.72 -7.34 -4.38
C ASN A 39 10.52 -6.42 -5.58
N ALA A 40 9.91 -6.92 -6.64
CA ALA A 40 9.65 -6.14 -7.86
C ALA A 40 8.64 -5.00 -7.63
N ILE A 41 7.57 -5.24 -6.84
CA ILE A 41 6.59 -4.20 -6.54
C ILE A 41 7.12 -3.17 -5.53
N GLU A 42 7.99 -3.59 -4.61
CA GLU A 42 8.73 -2.69 -3.73
C GLU A 42 9.70 -1.80 -4.52
N ASP A 43 10.44 -2.38 -5.48
CA ASP A 43 11.33 -1.62 -6.36
C ASP A 43 10.55 -0.62 -7.23
N TRP A 44 9.38 -1.02 -7.74
CA TRP A 44 8.50 -0.13 -8.46
C TRP A 44 8.00 1.04 -7.58
N GLN A 45 7.54 0.74 -6.39
CA GLN A 45 7.09 1.77 -5.44
C GLN A 45 8.22 2.74 -5.10
N ARG A 46 9.45 2.24 -4.95
CA ARG A 46 10.64 3.07 -4.67
C ARG A 46 10.95 4.02 -5.83
N LYS A 47 10.85 3.56 -7.09
CA LYS A 47 10.99 4.42 -8.26
C LYS A 47 9.95 5.55 -8.29
N LEU A 48 8.70 5.23 -7.93
CA LEU A 48 7.64 6.23 -7.79
C LEU A 48 7.92 7.21 -6.64
N TYR A 49 8.46 6.71 -5.53
CA TYR A 49 8.86 7.54 -4.40
C TYR A 49 9.98 8.52 -4.78
N ASP A 50 11.03 8.04 -5.45
CA ASP A 50 12.16 8.87 -5.90
C ASP A 50 11.72 9.95 -6.90
N LYS A 51 10.70 9.67 -7.72
CA LYS A 51 10.05 10.66 -8.60
C LYS A 51 9.11 11.61 -7.85
N GLY A 52 8.74 11.30 -6.60
CA GLY A 52 7.77 12.05 -5.82
C GLY A 52 6.31 11.75 -6.19
N TRP A 53 6.02 10.62 -6.84
CA TRP A 53 4.72 10.29 -7.43
C TRP A 53 3.99 9.10 -6.77
N VAL A 54 4.54 8.59 -5.68
CA VAL A 54 4.04 7.37 -5.03
C VAL A 54 2.68 7.53 -4.37
N ALA A 55 2.37 8.73 -3.87
CA ALA A 55 1.17 9.02 -3.11
C ALA A 55 0.39 10.24 -3.66
N PRO A 56 -0.16 10.17 -4.89
CA PRO A 56 -0.79 11.32 -5.55
C PRO A 56 -2.02 11.86 -4.82
N ASN A 57 -2.60 11.09 -3.93
CA ASN A 57 -3.81 11.46 -3.19
C ASN A 57 -3.55 11.90 -1.74
N TRP A 58 -2.30 11.85 -1.28
CA TRP A 58 -1.96 12.32 0.06
C TRP A 58 -1.89 13.85 0.11
N PRO A 59 -2.12 14.45 1.29
CA PRO A 59 -1.76 15.85 1.53
C PRO A 59 -0.27 16.09 1.24
N ALA A 60 0.04 17.27 0.69
CA ALA A 60 1.42 17.60 0.33
C ALA A 60 2.37 17.59 1.54
N GLU A 61 1.89 17.96 2.72
CA GLU A 61 2.63 17.92 3.99
C GLU A 61 3.12 16.53 4.39
N TYR A 62 2.46 15.47 3.90
CA TYR A 62 2.86 14.07 4.12
C TYR A 62 3.50 13.42 2.90
N GLY A 63 3.92 14.20 1.90
CA GLY A 63 4.59 13.69 0.70
C GLY A 63 3.66 13.39 -0.48
N GLY A 64 2.44 13.95 -0.47
CA GLY A 64 1.55 13.92 -1.63
C GLY A 64 2.02 14.88 -2.73
N THR A 65 1.55 14.64 -3.96
CA THR A 65 2.01 15.36 -5.16
C THR A 65 1.46 16.79 -5.30
N GLY A 66 0.39 17.11 -4.61
CA GLY A 66 -0.31 18.40 -4.81
C GLY A 66 -0.99 18.55 -6.18
N TRP A 67 -1.10 17.50 -6.97
CA TRP A 67 -1.67 17.53 -8.32
C TRP A 67 -3.13 17.94 -8.35
N THR A 68 -3.51 18.64 -9.42
CA THR A 68 -4.91 18.91 -9.74
C THR A 68 -5.68 17.62 -10.03
N ALA A 69 -7.01 17.70 -10.04
CA ALA A 69 -7.85 16.56 -10.41
C ALA A 69 -7.57 16.08 -11.85
N THR A 70 -7.30 17.00 -12.78
CA THR A 70 -6.94 16.69 -14.17
C THR A 70 -5.60 15.95 -14.25
N GLN A 71 -4.59 16.40 -13.53
CA GLN A 71 -3.28 15.74 -13.50
C GLN A 71 -3.37 14.33 -12.90
N LYS A 72 -4.14 14.14 -11.82
CA LYS A 72 -4.40 12.80 -11.26
C LYS A 72 -5.09 11.88 -12.26
N TYR A 73 -6.08 12.41 -12.99
CA TYR A 73 -6.76 11.66 -14.04
C TYR A 73 -5.82 11.27 -15.19
N ILE A 74 -4.97 12.19 -15.63
CA ILE A 74 -3.96 11.93 -16.66
C ILE A 74 -3.02 10.83 -16.19
N TYR A 75 -2.45 10.95 -14.99
CA TYR A 75 -1.55 9.96 -14.42
C TYR A 75 -2.17 8.56 -14.37
N GLU A 76 -3.38 8.42 -13.84
CA GLU A 76 -4.08 7.13 -13.77
C GLU A 76 -4.43 6.55 -15.14
N THR A 77 -4.78 7.42 -16.10
CA THR A 77 -5.07 7.02 -17.47
C THR A 77 -3.82 6.48 -18.15
N GLU A 78 -2.71 7.23 -18.11
CA GLU A 78 -1.46 6.82 -18.75
C GLU A 78 -0.87 5.57 -18.08
N ARG A 79 -0.95 5.46 -16.74
CA ARG A 79 -0.56 4.25 -16.01
C ARG A 79 -1.36 3.02 -16.49
N SER A 80 -2.66 3.18 -16.64
CA SER A 80 -3.56 2.11 -17.08
C SER A 80 -3.30 1.69 -18.52
N LEU A 81 -3.08 2.66 -19.42
CA LEU A 81 -2.75 2.42 -20.82
C LEU A 81 -1.40 1.72 -20.99
N ALA A 82 -0.43 2.04 -20.15
CA ALA A 82 0.88 1.38 -20.12
C ALA A 82 0.84 -0.01 -19.44
N GLY A 83 -0.30 -0.46 -18.92
CA GLY A 83 -0.44 -1.75 -18.24
C GLY A 83 0.33 -1.85 -16.92
N ILE A 84 0.61 -0.72 -16.30
CA ILE A 84 1.37 -0.64 -15.05
C ILE A 84 0.46 -0.96 -13.87
N PRO A 85 0.81 -1.94 -13.00
CA PRO A 85 -0.01 -2.29 -11.84
C PRO A 85 -0.02 -1.17 -10.81
N ASN A 86 -1.07 -1.15 -9.99
CA ASN A 86 -1.08 -0.35 -8.78
C ASN A 86 -0.05 -0.90 -7.79
N VAL A 87 0.56 -0.01 -7.03
CA VAL A 87 1.31 -0.39 -5.82
C VAL A 87 0.38 -0.99 -4.78
N VAL A 88 0.93 -1.73 -3.82
CA VAL A 88 0.12 -2.39 -2.79
C VAL A 88 -0.62 -1.36 -1.94
N PRO A 89 -1.97 -1.42 -1.87
CA PRO A 89 -2.77 -0.31 -1.35
C PRO A 89 -2.82 -0.23 0.18
N PHE A 90 -2.46 -1.31 0.89
CA PHE A 90 -2.72 -1.41 2.34
C PHE A 90 -1.98 -0.35 3.16
N GLY A 91 -0.73 -0.06 2.81
CA GLY A 91 0.00 1.06 3.39
C GLY A 91 -0.52 2.41 2.90
N LEU A 92 -0.39 2.64 1.59
CA LEU A 92 -0.60 3.95 0.96
C LEU A 92 -2.06 4.44 0.96
N VAL A 93 -3.02 3.54 0.74
CA VAL A 93 -4.42 3.93 0.54
C VAL A 93 -5.28 3.68 1.77
N MET A 94 -4.93 2.69 2.60
CA MET A 94 -5.75 2.29 3.75
C MET A 94 -5.21 2.83 5.06
N VAL A 95 -4.14 2.24 5.61
CA VAL A 95 -3.68 2.55 6.97
C VAL A 95 -3.12 3.95 7.09
N ALA A 96 -2.45 4.48 6.07
CA ALA A 96 -1.90 5.82 6.13
C ALA A 96 -2.96 6.90 6.38
N ASN A 97 -4.14 6.78 5.75
CA ASN A 97 -5.24 7.71 5.99
C ASN A 97 -5.71 7.69 7.46
N VAL A 98 -5.69 6.51 8.08
CA VAL A 98 -6.02 6.37 9.51
C VAL A 98 -4.94 7.01 10.38
N ILE A 99 -3.65 6.77 10.06
CA ILE A 99 -2.52 7.36 10.79
C ILE A 99 -2.52 8.88 10.64
N MET A 100 -2.75 9.42 9.44
CA MET A 100 -2.83 10.86 9.22
C MET A 100 -3.96 11.52 10.01
N ALA A 101 -5.12 10.84 10.10
CA ALA A 101 -6.30 11.39 10.77
C ALA A 101 -6.26 11.25 12.30
N TYR A 102 -5.72 10.15 12.82
CA TYR A 102 -5.88 9.76 14.22
C TYR A 102 -4.58 9.38 14.93
N GLY A 103 -3.47 9.23 14.20
CA GLY A 103 -2.17 8.90 14.78
C GLY A 103 -1.59 10.06 15.58
N THR A 104 -0.76 9.74 16.57
CA THR A 104 0.08 10.74 17.25
C THR A 104 1.15 11.28 16.29
N ASP A 105 1.79 12.39 16.63
CA ASP A 105 2.85 12.96 15.80
C ASP A 105 4.02 11.99 15.65
N GLU A 106 4.40 11.27 16.70
CA GLU A 106 5.42 10.23 16.66
C GLU A 106 5.04 9.07 15.73
N GLN A 107 3.78 8.66 15.72
CA GLN A 107 3.29 7.63 14.80
C GLN A 107 3.34 8.10 13.35
N LYS A 108 2.96 9.34 13.08
CA LYS A 108 3.02 9.94 11.74
C LYS A 108 4.45 10.03 11.24
N GLU A 109 5.36 10.56 12.07
CA GLU A 109 6.79 10.67 11.75
C GLU A 109 7.44 9.32 11.50
N TYR A 110 7.05 8.29 12.25
CA TYR A 110 7.62 6.95 12.11
C TYR A 110 7.06 6.20 10.91
N PHE A 111 5.74 6.12 10.77
CA PHE A 111 5.13 5.21 9.79
C PHE A 111 4.99 5.82 8.38
N LEU A 112 4.60 7.10 8.25
CA LEU A 112 4.28 7.64 6.93
C LEU A 112 5.47 7.63 5.96
N PRO A 113 6.69 8.04 6.35
CA PRO A 113 7.85 7.95 5.47
C PRO A 113 8.20 6.50 5.08
N ARG A 114 8.03 5.54 6.00
CA ARG A 114 8.32 4.12 5.78
C ARG A 114 7.32 3.50 4.80
N ILE A 115 6.05 3.90 4.90
CA ILE A 115 5.00 3.49 3.95
C ILE A 115 5.32 4.02 2.54
N LEU A 116 5.70 5.28 2.39
CA LEU A 116 6.06 5.86 1.10
C LEU A 116 7.23 5.10 0.44
N LYS A 117 8.26 4.77 1.21
CA LYS A 117 9.48 4.10 0.75
C LYS A 117 9.33 2.58 0.58
N SER A 118 8.16 2.01 0.93
CA SER A 118 7.96 0.55 0.97
C SER A 118 8.94 -0.18 1.91
N GLU A 119 9.29 0.45 3.04
CA GLU A 119 10.12 -0.16 4.08
C GLU A 119 9.29 -1.11 4.96
N ASP A 120 7.99 -0.83 5.10
CA ASP A 120 7.05 -1.64 5.83
C ASP A 120 6.03 -2.26 4.88
N TRP A 121 5.83 -3.57 5.00
CA TRP A 121 4.79 -4.28 4.28
C TRP A 121 3.51 -4.36 5.11
N TRP A 122 2.39 -4.01 4.50
CA TRP A 122 1.09 -3.99 5.18
C TRP A 122 0.14 -5.02 4.58
N CYS A 123 -0.71 -5.58 5.43
CA CYS A 123 -1.82 -6.43 5.02
C CYS A 123 -3.10 -6.04 5.77
N GLN A 124 -4.25 -6.53 5.30
CA GLN A 124 -5.53 -6.22 5.89
C GLN A 124 -6.15 -7.45 6.54
N GLY A 125 -6.41 -7.38 7.86
CA GLY A 125 -7.09 -8.42 8.61
C GLY A 125 -8.44 -7.93 9.14
N TYR A 126 -9.50 -7.98 8.32
CA TYR A 126 -10.85 -7.60 8.70
C TYR A 126 -11.72 -8.81 9.00
N SER A 127 -11.96 -9.65 7.98
CA SER A 127 -12.88 -10.78 8.06
C SER A 127 -12.47 -11.82 9.10
N GLU A 128 -13.48 -12.44 9.68
CA GLU A 128 -13.38 -13.58 10.60
C GLU A 128 -14.16 -14.77 10.06
N PRO A 129 -13.96 -15.99 10.55
CA PRO A 129 -14.69 -17.17 10.07
C PRO A 129 -16.23 -17.00 10.10
N GLY A 130 -16.74 -16.21 11.05
CA GLY A 130 -18.17 -15.93 11.19
C GLY A 130 -18.60 -14.52 10.77
N SER A 131 -17.70 -13.69 10.24
CA SER A 131 -17.97 -12.26 9.98
C SER A 131 -17.23 -11.79 8.74
N GLY A 132 -17.98 -11.54 7.67
CA GLY A 132 -17.48 -10.98 6.42
C GLY A 132 -18.17 -9.67 6.09
N SER A 133 -19.27 -9.73 5.32
CA SER A 133 -20.07 -8.55 4.98
C SER A 133 -20.68 -7.88 6.21
N ASP A 134 -21.09 -8.65 7.21
CA ASP A 134 -21.48 -8.15 8.53
C ASP A 134 -20.24 -7.93 9.41
N LEU A 135 -19.52 -6.82 9.14
CA LEU A 135 -18.33 -6.47 9.90
C LEU A 135 -18.62 -6.10 11.35
N ALA A 136 -19.84 -5.71 11.67
CA ALA A 136 -20.26 -5.37 13.04
C ALA A 136 -20.30 -6.60 13.97
N SER A 137 -20.34 -7.82 13.41
CA SER A 137 -20.35 -9.07 14.17
C SER A 137 -18.96 -9.62 14.51
N LEU A 138 -17.89 -8.86 14.32
CA LEU A 138 -16.52 -9.24 14.68
C LEU A 138 -16.40 -9.62 16.16
N LYS A 139 -15.65 -10.69 16.42
CA LYS A 139 -15.46 -11.25 17.77
C LYS A 139 -14.02 -11.10 18.28
N THR A 140 -13.06 -10.78 17.43
CA THR A 140 -11.69 -10.52 17.86
C THR A 140 -11.68 -9.37 18.85
N LYS A 141 -11.06 -9.60 20.00
CA LYS A 141 -10.94 -8.62 21.09
C LYS A 141 -9.49 -8.28 21.32
N ALA A 142 -9.24 -7.02 21.69
CA ALA A 142 -7.98 -6.55 22.23
C ALA A 142 -8.25 -6.06 23.65
N GLU A 143 -7.74 -6.77 24.64
CA GLU A 143 -7.87 -6.44 26.06
C GLU A 143 -6.58 -5.82 26.54
N ARG A 144 -6.66 -4.68 27.24
CA ARG A 144 -5.48 -3.97 27.73
C ARG A 144 -4.85 -4.72 28.89
N ASP A 145 -3.52 -4.90 28.83
CA ASP A 145 -2.69 -5.48 29.86
C ASP A 145 -1.46 -4.60 30.10
N GLY A 146 -1.58 -3.67 31.06
CA GLY A 146 -0.56 -2.64 31.26
C GLY A 146 -0.38 -1.73 30.07
N ASP A 147 0.83 -1.72 29.49
CA ASP A 147 1.17 -0.95 28.28
C ASP A 147 0.95 -1.74 26.97
N ASP A 148 0.58 -3.03 27.09
CA ASP A 148 0.34 -3.93 25.96
C ASP A 148 -1.15 -4.23 25.76
N PHE A 149 -1.45 -4.99 24.69
CA PHE A 149 -2.77 -5.54 24.43
C PHE A 149 -2.69 -7.04 24.21
N ILE A 150 -3.57 -7.79 24.89
CA ILE A 150 -3.78 -9.21 24.61
C ILE A 150 -4.86 -9.31 23.52
N ILE A 151 -4.50 -9.86 22.36
CA ILE A 151 -5.40 -10.01 21.22
C ILE A 151 -5.88 -11.46 21.16
N ASN A 152 -7.20 -11.67 21.25
CA ASN A 152 -7.87 -12.96 21.15
C ASN A 152 -8.84 -12.95 19.98
N GLY A 153 -8.66 -13.88 19.01
CA GLY A 153 -9.52 -14.02 17.85
C GLY A 153 -8.83 -14.71 16.69
N ALA A 154 -9.56 -14.87 15.59
CA ALA A 154 -9.04 -15.43 14.34
C ALA A 154 -9.47 -14.57 13.18
N LYS A 155 -8.53 -14.27 12.28
CA LYS A 155 -8.79 -13.55 11.03
C LYS A 155 -8.64 -14.49 9.84
N ILE A 156 -9.47 -14.30 8.81
CA ILE A 156 -9.41 -15.05 7.56
C ILE A 156 -9.30 -14.10 6.37
N TRP A 157 -8.91 -14.63 5.23
CA TRP A 157 -8.80 -13.87 3.97
C TRP A 157 -7.91 -12.63 4.09
N THR A 158 -6.87 -12.70 4.92
CA THR A 158 -5.93 -11.61 5.13
C THR A 158 -5.07 -11.43 3.89
N THR A 159 -5.48 -10.52 3.03
CA THR A 159 -4.87 -10.29 1.72
C THR A 159 -3.42 -9.87 1.87
N TYR A 160 -2.52 -10.51 1.11
CA TYR A 160 -1.08 -10.31 1.13
C TYR A 160 -0.36 -10.66 2.45
N ALA A 161 -1.03 -11.24 3.43
CA ALA A 161 -0.35 -11.67 4.67
C ALA A 161 0.75 -12.71 4.41
N CYS A 162 0.58 -13.57 3.42
CA CYS A 162 1.60 -14.55 3.02
C CYS A 162 2.92 -13.92 2.57
N LEU A 163 2.91 -12.69 2.10
CA LEU A 163 4.11 -11.97 1.69
C LEU A 163 4.84 -11.27 2.84
N LEU A 164 4.22 -11.21 4.03
CA LEU A 164 4.90 -10.75 5.26
C LEU A 164 5.96 -11.77 5.72
N TYR A 165 5.76 -13.05 5.42
CA TYR A 165 6.58 -14.16 5.89
C TYR A 165 7.40 -14.77 4.73
N THR A 166 8.24 -13.97 4.10
CA THR A 166 9.03 -14.44 2.95
C THR A 166 10.27 -15.24 3.33
N SER A 167 10.62 -15.31 4.63
CA SER A 167 11.69 -16.16 5.14
C SER A 167 11.24 -16.80 6.45
N PRO A 168 11.35 -18.14 6.61
CA PRO A 168 11.05 -18.79 7.86
C PRO A 168 12.03 -18.30 8.93
N SER A 169 11.52 -17.56 9.91
CA SER A 169 12.28 -17.13 11.08
C SER A 169 12.00 -18.06 12.27
N PRO A 170 12.90 -18.14 13.25
CA PRO A 170 12.62 -18.85 14.51
C PRO A 170 11.39 -18.31 15.24
N ARG A 171 11.01 -17.04 14.98
CA ARG A 171 9.80 -16.40 15.48
C ARG A 171 8.55 -16.96 14.81
N ASP A 172 8.59 -17.22 13.49
CA ASP A 172 7.47 -17.80 12.73
C ASP A 172 7.16 -19.22 13.22
N LYS A 173 8.19 -20.02 13.53
CA LYS A 173 8.03 -21.34 14.12
C LYS A 173 7.38 -21.31 15.50
N ARG A 174 7.52 -20.23 16.26
CA ARG A 174 6.84 -20.05 17.56
C ARG A 174 5.38 -19.64 17.39
N GLN A 175 5.06 -18.87 16.37
CA GLN A 175 3.67 -18.50 16.04
C GLN A 175 2.90 -19.70 15.45
N SER A 176 3.55 -20.59 14.70
CA SER A 176 2.94 -21.81 14.22
C SER A 176 2.64 -22.85 15.33
N ARG A 177 3.10 -22.61 16.54
CA ARG A 177 2.82 -23.42 17.74
C ARG A 177 1.67 -22.88 18.60
N MET A 178 0.95 -21.84 18.15
CA MET A 178 -0.36 -21.57 18.75
C MET A 178 -1.25 -22.78 18.48
N PRO A 179 -1.79 -23.46 19.50
CA PRO A 179 -2.64 -24.59 19.27
C PRO A 179 -3.82 -24.11 18.42
N SER A 180 -4.09 -24.79 17.33
CA SER A 180 -5.41 -24.84 16.73
C SER A 180 -6.30 -25.56 17.71
N SER A 181 -6.59 -24.94 18.82
CA SER A 181 -7.51 -25.51 19.79
C SER A 181 -8.86 -24.92 19.55
N ALA A 182 -9.63 -25.80 19.02
CA ALA A 182 -11.00 -26.14 19.31
C ALA A 182 -11.98 -24.98 19.25
#